data_b6fa45b8ec3720f909c15ab38144416a
#
_entry.id   b6fa45b8ec3720f909c15ab38144416a
#
_cell.length_a   1.000
_cell.length_b   1.000
_cell.length_c   1.000
_cell.angle_alpha   90.00
_cell.angle_beta   90.00
_cell.angle_gamma   90.00
#
_symmetry.space_group_name_H-M   'P 1'
#
loop_
_entity.id
_entity.type
_entity.pdbx_description
1 polymer ?
#
loop_
_entity_poly.entity_id
_entity_poly.type
_entity_poly.pdbx_seq_one_letter_code
_entity_poly.pdbx_strand_id
1 'polypeptide(L)'
;KKLNLVVVLDISGSMSCLFNQNYYESHRRRPDMNDESAKMTKLVAACRSIVSMFEHLRPDDRIGIALFNHRSHLAKPVTSVRSTDMEALKGHILALEPTGATSMEEGLELGRSMLAPFSICNPDEYENRIIFMTDAMPNTDDTSESGLLDMTREMARSRVHLTFIGMGIDFNSQMVQSISQVRGANYFSVHSPSEFRKRLADEFDCMVNPMVFDLALQVQAPECRILKVIGSPEADLATGRILHVSTLFPAPTNSDGTRGGIILLQLDRPMVDTWLTLTLSYEDRNGAIHDAQEKIILKAQPDDFYEDNGIRKGILLARYADLLKETATGRHGIR
;
A
#
# COMPACT_ATOMS: atom_id res chain seq x y z
N LYS A 1 -9.19 -9.64 -13.53
CA LYS A 1 -8.94 -11.05 -13.18
C LYS A 1 -9.95 -11.52 -12.16
N LYS A 2 -10.12 -12.84 -12.03
CA LYS A 2 -10.85 -13.48 -10.92
C LYS A 2 -9.96 -13.47 -9.68
N LEU A 3 -10.57 -13.28 -8.51
CA LEU A 3 -9.85 -13.28 -7.25
C LEU A 3 -9.97 -14.63 -6.53
N ASN A 4 -8.85 -15.14 -6.02
CA ASN A 4 -8.81 -16.08 -4.92
C ASN A 4 -8.40 -15.25 -3.68
N LEU A 5 -9.37 -14.78 -2.94
CA LEU A 5 -9.18 -13.83 -1.85
C LEU A 5 -9.29 -14.51 -0.50
N VAL A 6 -8.32 -14.28 0.37
CA VAL A 6 -8.41 -14.61 1.79
C VAL A 6 -8.30 -13.33 2.60
N VAL A 7 -9.29 -13.07 3.45
CA VAL A 7 -9.21 -12.04 4.46
C VAL A 7 -8.70 -12.66 5.75
N VAL A 8 -7.60 -12.13 6.27
CA VAL A 8 -7.02 -12.49 7.57
C VAL A 8 -7.24 -11.34 8.52
N LEU A 9 -8.14 -11.50 9.46
CA LEU A 9 -8.59 -10.45 10.36
C LEU A 9 -8.10 -10.69 11.79
N ASP A 10 -7.43 -9.70 12.34
CA ASP A 10 -7.10 -9.63 13.75
C ASP A 10 -8.36 -9.45 14.61
N ILE A 11 -8.54 -10.35 15.56
CA ILE A 11 -9.60 -10.28 16.57
C ILE A 11 -9.02 -10.19 17.98
N SER A 12 -7.77 -9.75 18.14
CA SER A 12 -7.14 -9.59 19.45
C SER A 12 -7.79 -8.49 20.31
N GLY A 13 -7.45 -8.47 21.58
CA GLY A 13 -8.06 -7.55 22.56
C GLY A 13 -7.85 -6.07 22.21
N SER A 14 -6.74 -5.69 21.57
CA SER A 14 -6.46 -4.31 21.13
C SER A 14 -7.45 -3.80 20.09
N MET A 15 -8.03 -4.68 19.30
CA MET A 15 -9.06 -4.36 18.31
C MET A 15 -10.37 -3.83 18.93
N SER A 16 -10.54 -3.92 20.26
CA SER A 16 -11.64 -3.29 21.01
C SER A 16 -11.46 -1.78 21.18
N CYS A 17 -10.26 -1.26 20.94
CA CYS A 17 -9.96 0.17 21.08
C CYS A 17 -10.54 0.99 19.93
N LEU A 18 -10.74 2.30 20.18
CA LEU A 18 -11.07 3.25 19.13
C LEU A 18 -9.83 3.57 18.28
N PHE A 19 -10.03 4.04 17.05
CA PHE A 19 -8.92 4.34 16.11
C PHE A 19 -7.89 5.35 16.64
N ASN A 20 -8.32 6.31 17.44
CA ASN A 20 -7.49 7.37 17.98
C ASN A 20 -6.98 7.10 19.40
N GLN A 21 -7.07 5.87 19.85
CA GLN A 21 -6.63 5.45 21.19
C GLN A 21 -5.65 4.29 21.10
N ASN A 22 -4.56 4.38 21.86
CA ASN A 22 -3.67 3.27 22.12
C ASN A 22 -4.26 2.38 23.21
N TYR A 23 -4.03 1.08 23.14
CA TYR A 23 -4.54 0.11 24.11
C TYR A 23 -4.22 0.49 25.56
N TYR A 24 -2.99 1.00 25.81
CA TYR A 24 -2.53 1.41 27.15
C TYR A 24 -3.07 2.78 27.61
N GLU A 25 -3.59 3.62 26.70
CA GLU A 25 -4.10 4.96 27.02
C GLU A 25 -5.63 5.05 26.99
N SER A 26 -6.31 3.97 26.66
CA SER A 26 -7.79 3.92 26.49
C SER A 26 -8.59 4.42 27.71
N HIS A 27 -7.97 4.46 28.89
CA HIS A 27 -8.60 4.88 30.13
C HIS A 27 -8.50 6.40 30.40
N ARG A 28 -7.77 7.18 29.59
CA ARG A 28 -7.42 8.57 29.88
C ARG A 28 -8.10 9.63 29.01
N ARG A 29 -8.62 9.31 27.85
CA ARG A 29 -9.29 10.28 26.95
C ARG A 29 -10.75 9.90 26.73
N ARG A 30 -11.66 10.84 27.01
CA ARG A 30 -13.06 10.73 26.59
C ARG A 30 -13.14 11.09 25.10
N PRO A 31 -13.77 10.25 24.24
CA PRO A 31 -14.00 10.59 22.83
C PRO A 31 -14.92 11.82 22.72
N ASP A 32 -14.76 12.57 21.63
CA ASP A 32 -15.68 13.64 21.30
C ASP A 32 -17.07 13.05 21.09
N MET A 33 -18.04 13.46 21.93
CA MET A 33 -19.36 12.82 22.04
C MET A 33 -20.25 13.03 20.82
N ASN A 34 -19.85 13.89 19.87
CA ASN A 34 -20.68 14.29 18.74
C ASN A 34 -20.37 13.54 17.43
N ASP A 35 -19.28 12.78 17.36
CA ASP A 35 -18.91 11.99 16.18
C ASP A 35 -19.18 10.50 16.42
N GLU A 36 -20.22 9.95 15.79
CA GLU A 36 -20.54 8.52 15.87
C GLU A 36 -19.43 7.63 15.30
N SER A 37 -18.66 8.15 14.32
CA SER A 37 -17.52 7.41 13.73
C SER A 37 -16.37 7.30 14.72
N ALA A 38 -16.17 8.31 15.58
CA ALA A 38 -15.15 8.32 16.63
C ALA A 38 -15.44 7.33 17.77
N LYS A 39 -16.66 6.80 17.86
CA LYS A 39 -17.07 5.79 18.87
C LYS A 39 -16.95 4.36 18.38
N MET A 40 -16.57 4.16 17.14
CA MET A 40 -16.46 2.83 16.53
C MET A 40 -15.12 2.19 16.89
N THR A 41 -15.14 0.96 17.39
CA THR A 41 -13.91 0.20 17.63
C THR A 41 -13.26 -0.21 16.32
N LYS A 42 -11.95 -0.50 16.36
CA LYS A 42 -11.19 -0.96 15.20
C LYS A 42 -11.81 -2.22 14.59
N LEU A 43 -12.21 -3.20 15.43
CA LEU A 43 -12.86 -4.42 14.96
C LEU A 43 -14.19 -4.14 14.26
N VAL A 44 -15.06 -3.33 14.85
CA VAL A 44 -16.35 -2.99 14.24
C VAL A 44 -16.17 -2.29 12.90
N ALA A 45 -15.21 -1.38 12.79
CA ALA A 45 -14.90 -0.69 11.54
C ALA A 45 -14.34 -1.68 10.50
N ALA A 46 -13.45 -2.59 10.90
CA ALA A 46 -12.92 -3.63 10.02
C ALA A 46 -14.05 -4.54 9.49
N CYS A 47 -14.90 -5.05 10.38
CA CYS A 47 -16.03 -5.90 10.00
C CYS A 47 -16.97 -5.21 9.01
N ARG A 48 -17.35 -3.94 9.26
CA ARG A 48 -18.21 -3.17 8.35
C ARG A 48 -17.54 -2.93 7.00
N SER A 49 -16.23 -2.67 6.99
CA SER A 49 -15.47 -2.46 5.75
C SER A 49 -15.34 -3.75 4.94
N ILE A 50 -15.15 -4.91 5.59
CA ILE A 50 -15.16 -6.23 4.94
C ILE A 50 -16.53 -6.51 4.31
N VAL A 51 -17.63 -6.21 5.02
CA VAL A 51 -18.97 -6.38 4.48
C VAL A 51 -19.20 -5.49 3.24
N SER A 52 -18.73 -4.23 3.27
CA SER A 52 -18.79 -3.35 2.09
C SER A 52 -17.93 -3.86 0.94
N MET A 53 -16.76 -4.44 1.23
CA MET A 53 -15.88 -5.06 0.22
C MET A 53 -16.57 -6.21 -0.54
N PHE A 54 -17.47 -6.96 0.12
CA PHE A 54 -18.18 -8.05 -0.54
C PHE A 54 -19.03 -7.63 -1.74
N GLU A 55 -19.43 -6.35 -1.81
CA GLU A 55 -20.18 -5.79 -2.95
C GLU A 55 -19.33 -5.72 -4.24
N HIS A 56 -18.00 -5.75 -4.12
CA HIS A 56 -17.06 -5.76 -5.24
C HIS A 56 -16.72 -7.17 -5.74
N LEU A 57 -17.08 -8.20 -4.99
CA LEU A 57 -16.79 -9.58 -5.36
C LEU A 57 -17.74 -10.08 -6.43
N ARG A 58 -17.19 -10.73 -7.44
CA ARG A 58 -17.94 -11.32 -8.54
C ARG A 58 -18.37 -12.76 -8.20
N PRO A 59 -19.41 -13.28 -8.83
CA PRO A 59 -19.83 -14.67 -8.59
C PRO A 59 -18.74 -15.72 -8.82
N ASP A 60 -17.80 -15.45 -9.74
CA ASP A 60 -16.69 -16.34 -10.09
C ASP A 60 -15.44 -16.14 -9.23
N ASP A 61 -15.41 -15.12 -8.37
CA ASP A 61 -14.37 -14.96 -7.37
C ASP A 61 -14.53 -15.98 -6.26
N ARG A 62 -13.46 -16.22 -5.51
CA ARG A 62 -13.46 -17.08 -4.33
C ARG A 62 -13.10 -16.26 -3.10
N ILE A 63 -13.75 -16.57 -1.99
CA ILE A 63 -13.55 -15.89 -0.71
C ILE A 63 -13.31 -16.89 0.42
N GLY A 64 -12.28 -16.66 1.20
CA GLY A 64 -12.00 -17.35 2.45
C GLY A 64 -11.79 -16.33 3.58
N ILE A 65 -12.07 -16.73 4.82
CA ILE A 65 -11.89 -15.90 6.01
C ILE A 65 -11.08 -16.68 7.04
N ALA A 66 -9.97 -16.10 7.45
CA ALA A 66 -9.18 -16.50 8.60
C ALA A 66 -9.28 -15.43 9.68
N LEU A 67 -9.39 -15.83 10.91
CA LEU A 67 -9.33 -14.95 12.08
C LEU A 67 -8.10 -15.30 12.88
N PHE A 68 -7.49 -14.33 13.53
CA PHE A 68 -6.40 -14.61 14.44
C PHE A 68 -6.40 -13.70 15.67
N ASN A 69 -5.89 -14.27 16.73
CA ASN A 69 -5.49 -13.60 17.96
C ASN A 69 -4.14 -14.22 18.41
N HIS A 70 -4.04 -14.83 19.57
CA HIS A 70 -2.88 -15.66 19.96
C HIS A 70 -2.84 -17.02 19.24
N ARG A 71 -3.86 -17.36 18.46
CA ARG A 71 -4.00 -18.54 17.59
C ARG A 71 -4.74 -18.17 16.32
N SER A 72 -4.57 -18.97 15.29
CA SER A 72 -5.33 -18.83 14.04
C SER A 72 -6.60 -19.68 14.05
N HIS A 73 -7.66 -19.19 13.41
CA HIS A 73 -8.97 -19.82 13.31
C HIS A 73 -9.48 -19.77 11.87
N LEU A 74 -9.74 -20.94 11.29
CA LEU A 74 -10.40 -21.03 9.99
C LEU A 74 -11.89 -20.72 10.15
N ALA A 75 -12.30 -19.50 9.84
CA ALA A 75 -13.71 -19.09 9.92
C ALA A 75 -14.50 -19.55 8.68
N LYS A 76 -13.91 -19.44 7.48
CA LYS A 76 -14.53 -19.86 6.23
C LYS A 76 -13.45 -20.37 5.24
N PRO A 77 -13.56 -21.63 4.76
CA PRO A 77 -12.70 -22.11 3.68
C PRO A 77 -12.89 -21.32 2.39
N VAL A 78 -11.86 -21.31 1.54
CA VAL A 78 -11.92 -20.64 0.24
C VAL A 78 -12.88 -21.35 -0.68
N THR A 79 -14.01 -20.70 -0.98
CA THR A 79 -15.05 -21.23 -1.88
C THR A 79 -15.55 -20.12 -2.81
N SER A 80 -16.19 -20.51 -3.92
CA SER A 80 -16.78 -19.55 -4.85
C SER A 80 -17.82 -18.67 -4.17
N VAL A 81 -17.82 -17.38 -4.50
CA VAL A 81 -18.84 -16.41 -4.04
C VAL A 81 -20.23 -16.91 -4.42
N ARG A 82 -20.40 -17.45 -5.64
CA ARG A 82 -21.68 -18.01 -6.13
C ARG A 82 -22.24 -19.12 -5.23
N SER A 83 -21.37 -19.92 -4.60
CA SER A 83 -21.79 -21.04 -3.73
C SER A 83 -21.82 -20.69 -2.25
N THR A 84 -21.54 -19.44 -1.91
CA THR A 84 -21.47 -18.94 -0.53
C THR A 84 -22.76 -18.23 -0.17
N ASP A 85 -23.33 -18.56 0.98
CA ASP A 85 -24.39 -17.73 1.58
C ASP A 85 -23.74 -16.42 2.12
N MET A 86 -23.74 -15.40 1.28
CA MET A 86 -23.09 -14.12 1.58
C MET A 86 -23.82 -13.36 2.70
N GLU A 87 -25.14 -13.53 2.85
CA GLU A 87 -25.89 -12.86 3.93
C GLU A 87 -25.58 -13.51 5.30
N ALA A 88 -25.50 -14.83 5.37
CA ALA A 88 -25.04 -15.50 6.57
C ALA A 88 -23.60 -15.12 6.92
N LEU A 89 -22.71 -15.04 5.90
CA LEU A 89 -21.33 -14.63 6.11
C LEU A 89 -21.22 -13.20 6.64
N LYS A 90 -21.97 -12.25 6.10
CA LYS A 90 -22.05 -10.86 6.61
C LYS A 90 -22.49 -10.84 8.08
N GLY A 91 -23.54 -11.59 8.40
CA GLY A 91 -24.03 -11.70 9.78
C GLY A 91 -22.98 -12.22 10.75
N HIS A 92 -22.24 -13.28 10.38
CA HIS A 92 -21.19 -13.86 11.21
C HIS A 92 -20.02 -12.86 11.41
N ILE A 93 -19.60 -12.13 10.35
CA ILE A 93 -18.53 -11.13 10.45
C ILE A 93 -18.94 -9.99 11.38
N LEU A 94 -20.16 -9.49 11.26
CA LEU A 94 -20.64 -8.39 12.12
C LEU A 94 -20.84 -8.80 13.59
N ALA A 95 -20.91 -10.09 13.88
CA ALA A 95 -21.03 -10.64 15.23
C ALA A 95 -19.69 -10.99 15.89
N LEU A 96 -18.54 -10.69 15.24
CA LEU A 96 -17.23 -10.97 15.81
C LEU A 96 -16.95 -10.08 17.02
N GLU A 97 -16.35 -10.70 18.04
CA GLU A 97 -15.94 -10.04 19.28
C GLU A 97 -14.42 -10.15 19.47
N PRO A 98 -13.76 -9.10 19.99
CA PRO A 98 -12.31 -9.11 20.19
C PRO A 98 -11.95 -9.94 21.43
N THR A 99 -10.88 -10.75 21.32
CA THR A 99 -10.41 -11.60 22.42
C THR A 99 -8.94 -12.00 22.27
N GLY A 100 -8.25 -12.14 23.39
CA GLY A 100 -6.90 -12.72 23.46
C GLY A 100 -5.76 -11.75 23.09
N ALA A 101 -4.55 -12.32 23.00
CA ALA A 101 -3.34 -11.64 22.57
C ALA A 101 -3.19 -11.74 21.04
N THR A 102 -2.07 -11.25 20.46
CA THR A 102 -1.87 -11.16 19.01
C THR A 102 -0.68 -12.00 18.57
N SER A 103 -0.86 -12.87 17.58
CA SER A 103 0.20 -13.58 16.86
C SER A 103 -0.02 -13.43 15.35
N MET A 104 0.68 -12.48 14.74
CA MET A 104 0.55 -12.20 13.30
C MET A 104 1.03 -13.35 12.42
N GLU A 105 2.07 -14.05 12.84
CA GLU A 105 2.63 -15.20 12.13
C GLU A 105 1.59 -16.32 11.97
N GLU A 106 0.86 -16.64 13.03
CA GLU A 106 -0.22 -17.62 13.01
C GLU A 106 -1.31 -17.25 11.99
N GLY A 107 -1.73 -15.98 11.98
CA GLY A 107 -2.72 -15.48 11.03
C GLY A 107 -2.25 -15.57 9.59
N LEU A 108 -1.01 -15.13 9.33
CA LEU A 108 -0.45 -15.12 7.98
C LEU A 108 -0.22 -16.53 7.44
N GLU A 109 0.29 -17.44 8.27
CA GLU A 109 0.50 -18.85 7.89
C GLU A 109 -0.82 -19.56 7.56
N LEU A 110 -1.88 -19.32 8.34
CA LEU A 110 -3.20 -19.83 7.99
C LEU A 110 -3.68 -19.28 6.64
N GLY A 111 -3.57 -17.95 6.43
CA GLY A 111 -3.95 -17.32 5.16
C GLY A 111 -3.19 -17.91 3.97
N ARG A 112 -1.88 -18.11 4.12
CA ARG A 112 -1.01 -18.76 3.13
C ARG A 112 -1.47 -20.18 2.82
N SER A 113 -1.70 -20.98 3.85
CA SER A 113 -2.14 -22.38 3.71
C SER A 113 -3.49 -22.50 2.99
N MET A 114 -4.41 -21.56 3.24
CA MET A 114 -5.72 -21.51 2.58
C MET A 114 -5.61 -21.23 1.07
N LEU A 115 -4.59 -20.48 0.62
CA LEU A 115 -4.35 -20.20 -0.80
C LEU A 115 -3.40 -21.19 -1.49
N ALA A 116 -2.70 -22.03 -0.76
CA ALA A 116 -1.76 -23.01 -1.33
C ALA A 116 -2.39 -23.89 -2.44
N PRO A 117 -3.63 -24.38 -2.34
CA PRO A 117 -4.26 -25.16 -3.42
C PRO A 117 -4.49 -24.37 -4.71
N PHE A 118 -4.50 -23.04 -4.64
CA PHE A 118 -4.76 -22.15 -5.78
C PHE A 118 -3.48 -21.57 -6.40
N SER A 119 -2.30 -21.90 -5.89
CA SER A 119 -1.02 -21.46 -6.44
C SER A 119 -0.76 -21.94 -7.88
N ILE A 120 -1.41 -23.04 -8.28
CA ILE A 120 -1.35 -23.62 -9.64
C ILE A 120 -2.35 -22.98 -10.61
N CYS A 121 -3.24 -22.08 -10.16
CA CYS A 121 -4.17 -21.41 -11.05
C CYS A 121 -3.42 -20.54 -12.07
N ASN A 122 -4.00 -20.46 -13.29
CA ASN A 122 -3.43 -19.63 -14.34
C ASN A 122 -3.33 -18.16 -13.88
N PRO A 123 -2.11 -17.58 -13.83
CA PRO A 123 -1.91 -16.20 -13.39
C PRO A 123 -2.56 -15.16 -14.30
N ASP A 124 -2.89 -15.50 -15.54
CA ASP A 124 -3.62 -14.61 -16.45
C ASP A 124 -5.08 -14.46 -16.07
N GLU A 125 -5.66 -15.49 -15.48
CA GLU A 125 -7.07 -15.53 -15.11
C GLU A 125 -7.29 -15.17 -13.66
N TYR A 126 -6.37 -15.56 -12.77
CA TYR A 126 -6.55 -15.48 -11.33
C TYR A 126 -5.47 -14.61 -10.66
N GLU A 127 -5.89 -13.92 -9.62
CA GLU A 127 -5.02 -13.26 -8.65
C GLU A 127 -5.25 -13.93 -7.29
N ASN A 128 -4.18 -14.46 -6.67
CA ASN A 128 -4.23 -15.02 -5.32
C ASN A 128 -3.81 -13.93 -4.34
N ARG A 129 -4.71 -13.51 -3.46
CA ARG A 129 -4.46 -12.37 -2.58
C ARG A 129 -4.92 -12.62 -1.15
N ILE A 130 -4.06 -12.22 -0.23
CA ILE A 130 -4.38 -12.09 1.18
C ILE A 130 -4.56 -10.61 1.49
N ILE A 131 -5.68 -10.25 2.13
CA ILE A 131 -5.84 -8.97 2.81
C ILE A 131 -5.66 -9.23 4.29
N PHE A 132 -4.55 -8.77 4.85
CA PHE A 132 -4.19 -8.95 6.25
C PHE A 132 -4.49 -7.66 7.02
N MET A 133 -5.33 -7.74 8.05
CA MET A 133 -5.82 -6.60 8.80
C MET A 133 -5.48 -6.75 10.27
N THR A 134 -4.73 -5.80 10.83
CA THR A 134 -4.32 -5.79 12.24
C THR A 134 -4.09 -4.37 12.74
N ASP A 135 -4.24 -4.18 14.05
CA ASP A 135 -3.76 -2.97 14.74
C ASP A 135 -2.44 -3.18 15.47
N ALA A 136 -1.94 -4.42 15.47
CA ALA A 136 -0.63 -4.74 16.02
C ALA A 136 0.48 -4.36 15.03
N MET A 137 1.57 -3.87 15.60
CA MET A 137 2.82 -3.66 14.88
C MET A 137 3.84 -4.67 15.39
N PRO A 138 4.63 -5.30 14.53
CA PRO A 138 5.76 -6.09 14.99
C PRO A 138 6.67 -5.18 15.81
N ASN A 139 7.07 -5.65 16.99
CA ASN A 139 8.02 -4.92 17.82
C ASN A 139 9.35 -4.83 17.08
N THR A 140 9.98 -3.65 17.11
CA THR A 140 11.23 -3.34 16.39
C THR A 140 12.45 -4.14 16.85
N ASP A 141 12.33 -4.88 17.94
CA ASP A 141 13.46 -5.58 18.58
C ASP A 141 13.56 -7.07 18.22
N ASP A 142 12.68 -7.63 17.35
CA ASP A 142 12.58 -9.06 17.20
C ASP A 142 12.52 -9.62 15.80
N THR A 143 12.96 -10.86 15.71
CA THR A 143 12.82 -11.83 14.63
C THR A 143 11.44 -11.84 13.95
N SER A 144 10.40 -11.31 14.58
CA SER A 144 9.02 -11.22 14.05
C SER A 144 8.88 -10.31 12.85
N GLU A 145 9.58 -9.17 12.77
CA GLU A 145 9.53 -8.29 11.58
C GLU A 145 10.23 -8.95 10.39
N SER A 146 11.41 -9.52 10.60
CA SER A 146 12.13 -10.26 9.56
C SER A 146 11.36 -11.51 9.12
N GLY A 147 10.74 -12.23 10.07
CA GLY A 147 9.92 -13.40 9.78
C GLY A 147 8.70 -13.07 8.92
N LEU A 148 7.97 -12.02 9.26
CA LEU A 148 6.81 -11.56 8.47
C LEU A 148 7.22 -11.14 7.04
N LEU A 149 8.35 -10.45 6.90
CA LEU A 149 8.87 -10.03 5.61
C LEU A 149 9.33 -11.22 4.78
N ASP A 150 10.00 -12.21 5.37
CA ASP A 150 10.44 -13.42 4.69
C ASP A 150 9.26 -14.30 4.28
N MET A 151 8.23 -14.44 5.11
CA MET A 151 6.97 -15.10 4.74
C MET A 151 6.30 -14.37 3.56
N THR A 152 6.27 -13.04 3.57
CA THR A 152 5.70 -12.24 2.48
C THR A 152 6.47 -12.48 1.18
N ARG A 153 7.80 -12.54 1.23
CA ARG A 153 8.65 -12.86 0.05
C ARG A 153 8.42 -14.27 -0.47
N GLU A 154 8.30 -15.25 0.43
CA GLU A 154 8.03 -16.64 0.05
C GLU A 154 6.64 -16.80 -0.60
N MET A 155 5.62 -16.14 -0.04
CA MET A 155 4.29 -16.10 -0.63
C MET A 155 4.33 -15.48 -2.03
N ALA A 156 5.03 -14.36 -2.20
CA ALA A 156 5.16 -13.70 -3.51
C ALA A 156 5.80 -14.62 -4.56
N ARG A 157 6.83 -15.41 -4.19
CA ARG A 157 7.43 -16.45 -5.07
C ARG A 157 6.41 -17.51 -5.47
N SER A 158 5.46 -17.81 -4.62
CA SER A 158 4.36 -18.76 -4.88
C SER A 158 3.14 -18.09 -5.52
N ARG A 159 3.28 -16.83 -5.98
CA ARG A 159 2.19 -16.04 -6.58
C ARG A 159 0.99 -15.85 -5.65
N VAL A 160 1.25 -15.73 -4.37
CA VAL A 160 0.29 -15.29 -3.36
C VAL A 160 0.74 -13.92 -2.88
N HIS A 161 -0.06 -12.90 -3.16
CA HIS A 161 0.29 -11.52 -2.89
C HIS A 161 -0.42 -11.00 -1.63
N LEU A 162 0.27 -10.14 -0.89
CA LEU A 162 -0.20 -9.60 0.38
C LEU A 162 -0.62 -8.14 0.24
N THR A 163 -1.82 -7.82 0.69
CA THR A 163 -2.25 -6.46 1.02
C THR A 163 -2.31 -6.35 2.53
N PHE A 164 -1.44 -5.55 3.11
CA PHE A 164 -1.40 -5.32 4.54
C PHE A 164 -2.16 -4.04 4.90
N ILE A 165 -3.09 -4.11 5.85
CA ILE A 165 -3.84 -2.95 6.35
C ILE A 165 -3.57 -2.81 7.84
N GLY A 166 -2.78 -1.79 8.18
CA GLY A 166 -2.51 -1.40 9.55
C GLY A 166 -3.55 -0.40 10.06
N MET A 167 -4.11 -0.66 11.23
CA MET A 167 -5.18 0.15 11.81
C MET A 167 -4.72 0.90 13.05
N GLY A 168 -4.85 2.23 13.05
CA GLY A 168 -4.57 3.07 14.22
C GLY A 168 -3.39 4.03 14.03
N ILE A 169 -2.87 4.53 15.15
CA ILE A 169 -1.91 5.63 15.18
C ILE A 169 -0.45 5.11 15.14
N ASP A 170 -0.22 3.89 15.58
CA ASP A 170 1.11 3.32 15.68
C ASP A 170 1.60 2.90 14.28
N PHE A 171 2.51 3.69 13.74
CA PHE A 171 2.99 3.56 12.38
C PHE A 171 4.47 3.18 12.36
N ASN A 172 4.79 1.98 11.88
CA ASN A 172 6.16 1.59 11.56
C ASN A 172 6.47 1.88 10.09
N SER A 173 7.05 3.04 9.80
CA SER A 173 7.39 3.47 8.44
C SER A 173 8.39 2.53 7.75
N GLN A 174 9.26 1.89 8.51
CA GLN A 174 10.28 0.99 7.98
C GLN A 174 9.66 -0.33 7.50
N MET A 175 8.72 -0.89 8.25
CA MET A 175 7.98 -2.08 7.85
C MET A 175 7.13 -1.83 6.60
N VAL A 176 6.45 -0.68 6.54
CA VAL A 176 5.68 -0.26 5.36
C VAL A 176 6.55 -0.24 4.12
N GLN A 177 7.72 0.40 4.22
CA GLN A 177 8.68 0.44 3.13
C GLN A 177 9.14 -0.97 2.74
N SER A 178 9.49 -1.81 3.72
CA SER A 178 9.96 -3.17 3.48
C SER A 178 8.90 -4.05 2.80
N ILE A 179 7.63 -4.00 3.24
CA ILE A 179 6.53 -4.75 2.61
C ILE A 179 6.27 -4.24 1.19
N SER A 180 6.26 -2.93 0.97
CA SER A 180 6.00 -2.36 -0.36
C SER A 180 7.10 -2.65 -1.39
N GLN A 181 8.28 -3.06 -0.96
CA GLN A 181 9.35 -3.56 -1.82
C GLN A 181 9.18 -5.03 -2.24
N VAL A 182 8.29 -5.77 -1.60
CA VAL A 182 8.01 -7.15 -1.99
C VAL A 182 7.06 -7.16 -3.19
N ARG A 183 7.44 -7.92 -4.22
CA ARG A 183 6.64 -8.09 -5.44
C ARG A 183 5.19 -8.51 -5.12
N GLY A 184 4.22 -7.81 -5.68
CA GLY A 184 2.79 -8.05 -5.50
C GLY A 184 2.23 -7.58 -4.17
N ALA A 185 3.08 -7.19 -3.20
CA ALA A 185 2.62 -6.70 -1.91
C ALA A 185 2.35 -5.19 -1.92
N ASN A 186 1.44 -4.78 -1.07
CA ASN A 186 1.18 -3.37 -0.75
C ASN A 186 0.77 -3.21 0.71
N TYR A 187 0.89 -1.98 1.19
CA TYR A 187 0.56 -1.61 2.56
C TYR A 187 -0.32 -0.36 2.58
N PHE A 188 -1.34 -0.38 3.42
CA PHE A 188 -2.18 0.77 3.70
C PHE A 188 -2.28 0.98 5.21
N SER A 189 -2.06 2.23 5.64
CA SER A 189 -2.36 2.66 7.00
C SER A 189 -3.71 3.37 7.00
N VAL A 190 -4.58 3.02 7.94
CA VAL A 190 -5.89 3.62 8.09
C VAL A 190 -6.05 4.17 9.52
N HIS A 191 -6.43 5.44 9.62
CA HIS A 191 -6.50 6.18 10.89
C HIS A 191 -7.93 6.52 11.30
N SER A 192 -8.91 6.17 10.48
CA SER A 192 -10.32 6.40 10.76
C SER A 192 -11.23 5.35 10.11
N PRO A 193 -12.44 5.13 10.64
CA PRO A 193 -13.43 4.24 10.01
C PRO A 193 -13.81 4.67 8.59
N SER A 194 -13.88 5.98 8.32
CA SER A 194 -14.19 6.51 6.99
C SER A 194 -13.08 6.22 5.97
N GLU A 195 -11.82 6.36 6.38
CA GLU A 195 -10.68 6.01 5.55
C GLU A 195 -10.63 4.50 5.26
N PHE A 196 -10.92 3.68 6.27
CA PHE A 196 -10.96 2.23 6.12
C PHE A 196 -12.04 1.80 5.10
N ARG A 197 -13.25 2.33 5.26
CA ARG A 197 -14.33 2.08 4.31
C ARG A 197 -13.93 2.52 2.90
N LYS A 198 -13.35 3.70 2.74
CA LYS A 198 -12.89 4.20 1.45
C LYS A 198 -11.91 3.22 0.79
N ARG A 199 -10.93 2.70 1.53
CA ARG A 199 -9.96 1.74 1.00
C ARG A 199 -10.61 0.45 0.53
N LEU A 200 -11.47 -0.17 1.35
CA LEU A 200 -12.06 -1.47 1.05
C LEU A 200 -13.33 -1.41 0.18
N ALA A 201 -14.01 -0.28 0.11
CA ALA A 201 -15.13 -0.09 -0.80
C ALA A 201 -14.70 0.65 -2.08
N ASP A 202 -14.36 1.93 -2.01
CA ASP A 202 -14.18 2.77 -3.19
C ASP A 202 -12.89 2.44 -3.97
N GLU A 203 -11.83 1.96 -3.28
CA GLU A 203 -10.49 1.74 -3.87
C GLU A 203 -10.11 0.24 -3.93
N PHE A 204 -11.04 -0.67 -3.69
CA PHE A 204 -10.77 -2.11 -3.61
C PHE A 204 -10.06 -2.66 -4.85
N ASP A 205 -10.57 -2.39 -6.04
CA ASP A 205 -9.98 -2.86 -7.30
C ASP A 205 -8.56 -2.35 -7.52
N CYS A 206 -8.27 -1.14 -7.01
CA CYS A 206 -6.93 -0.54 -7.06
C CYS A 206 -5.96 -1.20 -6.07
N MET A 207 -6.46 -1.83 -5.03
CA MET A 207 -5.64 -2.50 -4.00
C MET A 207 -5.24 -3.93 -4.37
N VAL A 208 -6.15 -4.66 -5.01
CA VAL A 208 -6.02 -6.12 -5.16
C VAL A 208 -5.42 -6.55 -6.50
N ASN A 209 -5.44 -5.68 -7.51
CA ASN A 209 -5.00 -6.02 -8.86
C ASN A 209 -3.75 -5.24 -9.27
N PRO A 210 -2.53 -5.81 -9.18
CA PRO A 210 -1.34 -5.15 -9.69
C PRO A 210 -1.40 -4.99 -11.21
N MET A 211 -0.85 -3.90 -11.75
CA MET A 211 -0.76 -3.65 -13.18
C MET A 211 0.49 -4.26 -13.79
N VAL A 212 1.65 -3.87 -13.28
CA VAL A 212 2.97 -4.29 -13.75
C VAL A 212 3.91 -4.45 -12.56
N PHE A 213 5.03 -5.14 -12.80
CA PHE A 213 6.05 -5.41 -11.80
C PHE A 213 7.40 -4.83 -12.25
N ASP A 214 8.28 -4.62 -11.28
CA ASP A 214 9.67 -4.20 -11.46
C ASP A 214 9.80 -3.02 -12.43
N LEU A 215 8.87 -2.04 -12.29
CA LEU A 215 8.90 -0.84 -13.12
C LEU A 215 10.11 0.02 -12.75
N ALA A 216 10.98 0.24 -13.71
CA ALA A 216 12.13 1.11 -13.59
C ALA A 216 12.06 2.23 -14.63
N LEU A 217 12.35 3.45 -14.19
CA LEU A 217 12.50 4.62 -15.06
C LEU A 217 13.92 5.16 -14.95
N GLN A 218 14.59 5.24 -16.07
CA GLN A 218 15.95 5.80 -16.19
C GLN A 218 15.92 7.09 -17.00
N VAL A 219 16.81 8.02 -16.65
CA VAL A 219 17.02 9.27 -17.37
C VAL A 219 18.47 9.35 -17.78
N GLN A 220 18.70 9.64 -19.06
CA GLN A 220 20.00 10.02 -19.59
C GLN A 220 19.96 11.49 -19.99
N ALA A 221 20.88 12.27 -19.46
CA ALA A 221 21.02 13.72 -19.67
C ALA A 221 22.43 14.02 -20.18
N PRO A 222 22.76 13.75 -21.47
CA PRO A 222 24.14 13.85 -21.96
C PRO A 222 24.69 15.27 -21.99
N GLU A 223 23.82 16.26 -22.06
CA GLU A 223 24.21 17.70 -22.20
C GLU A 223 24.02 18.50 -20.91
N CYS A 224 23.49 17.88 -19.85
CA CYS A 224 23.35 18.53 -18.55
C CYS A 224 23.49 17.49 -17.43
N ARG A 225 23.70 17.94 -16.21
CA ARG A 225 23.84 17.07 -15.04
C ARG A 225 22.58 17.10 -14.19
N ILE A 226 22.11 15.94 -13.76
CA ILE A 226 21.07 15.83 -12.75
C ILE A 226 21.72 16.07 -11.39
N LEU A 227 21.33 17.15 -10.72
CA LEU A 227 21.85 17.51 -9.40
C LEU A 227 21.12 16.79 -8.28
N LYS A 228 19.79 16.62 -8.43
CA LYS A 228 18.93 16.06 -7.39
C LYS A 228 17.69 15.41 -8.00
N VAL A 229 17.25 14.32 -7.39
CA VAL A 229 15.95 13.69 -7.62
C VAL A 229 15.13 13.80 -6.33
N ILE A 230 13.91 14.28 -6.42
CA ILE A 230 13.01 14.48 -5.29
C ILE A 230 11.72 13.73 -5.57
N GLY A 231 11.19 13.03 -4.56
CA GLY A 231 9.97 12.24 -4.69
C GLY A 231 10.22 10.76 -5.04
N SER A 232 11.48 10.34 -5.17
CA SER A 232 11.85 8.95 -5.35
C SER A 232 13.01 8.58 -4.43
N PRO A 233 12.77 7.87 -3.32
CA PRO A 233 13.82 7.45 -2.39
C PRO A 233 14.78 6.40 -2.98
N GLU A 234 14.35 5.67 -4.01
CA GLU A 234 15.10 4.63 -4.72
C GLU A 234 15.95 5.19 -5.90
N ALA A 235 15.99 6.51 -6.05
CA ALA A 235 16.75 7.12 -7.13
C ALA A 235 18.25 6.91 -6.94
N ASP A 236 18.92 6.52 -8.04
CA ASP A 236 20.36 6.33 -8.11
C ASP A 236 20.94 7.13 -9.29
N LEU A 237 21.55 8.25 -8.96
CA LEU A 237 22.15 9.14 -9.96
C LEU A 237 23.36 8.52 -10.69
N ALA A 238 24.03 7.52 -10.10
CA ALA A 238 25.16 6.86 -10.74
C ALA A 238 24.73 6.01 -11.94
N THR A 239 23.55 5.41 -11.86
CA THR A 239 22.95 4.60 -12.94
C THR A 239 21.96 5.38 -13.79
N GLY A 240 21.59 6.59 -13.39
CA GLY A 240 20.52 7.38 -14.00
C GLY A 240 19.12 6.89 -13.68
N ARG A 241 18.96 5.90 -12.79
CA ARG A 241 17.65 5.40 -12.36
C ARG A 241 16.98 6.42 -11.44
N ILE A 242 15.84 6.96 -11.88
CA ILE A 242 15.09 7.96 -11.13
C ILE A 242 13.86 7.38 -10.41
N LEU A 243 13.41 6.18 -10.80
CA LEU A 243 12.30 5.47 -10.16
C LEU A 243 12.53 3.97 -10.26
N HIS A 244 12.23 3.27 -9.17
CA HIS A 244 12.02 1.83 -9.17
C HIS A 244 10.83 1.52 -8.27
N VAL A 245 9.88 0.70 -8.78
CA VAL A 245 8.70 0.25 -8.08
C VAL A 245 8.53 -1.24 -8.32
N SER A 246 8.64 -2.03 -7.25
CA SER A 246 8.50 -3.50 -7.33
C SER A 246 7.14 -3.93 -7.85
N THR A 247 6.09 -3.15 -7.56
CA THR A 247 4.72 -3.43 -8.03
C THR A 247 3.96 -2.13 -8.21
N LEU A 248 3.45 -1.91 -9.40
CA LEU A 248 2.57 -0.78 -9.68
C LEU A 248 1.11 -1.23 -9.63
N PHE A 249 0.33 -0.55 -8.80
CA PHE A 249 -1.12 -0.71 -8.72
C PHE A 249 -1.83 0.43 -9.45
N PRO A 250 -3.09 0.22 -9.93
CA PRO A 250 -3.89 1.30 -10.48
C PRO A 250 -4.08 2.42 -9.46
N ALA A 251 -4.05 3.66 -9.91
CA ALA A 251 -4.40 4.81 -9.07
C ALA A 251 -5.89 5.10 -9.17
N PRO A 252 -6.58 5.41 -8.06
CA PRO A 252 -7.97 5.84 -8.11
C PRO A 252 -8.10 7.12 -8.94
N THR A 253 -9.07 7.14 -9.85
CA THR A 253 -9.41 8.31 -10.65
C THR A 253 -10.75 8.88 -10.19
N ASN A 254 -10.80 10.18 -9.94
CA ASN A 254 -12.02 10.90 -9.58
C ASN A 254 -12.24 12.09 -10.53
N SER A 255 -13.29 12.90 -10.28
CA SER A 255 -13.59 14.12 -11.05
C SER A 255 -12.43 15.12 -11.10
N ASP A 256 -11.55 15.10 -10.13
CA ASP A 256 -10.41 16.02 -10.00
C ASP A 256 -9.14 15.48 -10.70
N GLY A 257 -9.23 14.31 -11.33
CA GLY A 257 -8.14 13.64 -12.04
C GLY A 257 -7.59 12.41 -11.35
N THR A 258 -6.51 11.86 -11.89
CA THR A 258 -5.80 10.69 -11.33
C THR A 258 -4.85 11.16 -10.24
N ARG A 259 -4.89 10.52 -9.08
CA ARG A 259 -3.91 10.75 -8.01
C ARG A 259 -2.64 9.98 -8.32
N GLY A 260 -1.50 10.67 -8.34
CA GLY A 260 -0.19 10.08 -8.58
C GLY A 260 0.90 10.76 -7.78
N GLY A 261 2.08 10.16 -7.77
CA GLY A 261 3.30 10.78 -7.25
C GLY A 261 3.94 11.73 -8.27
N ILE A 262 4.71 12.68 -7.78
CA ILE A 262 5.54 13.58 -8.61
C ILE A 262 7.00 13.27 -8.32
N ILE A 263 7.79 13.11 -9.39
CA ILE A 263 9.24 13.05 -9.31
C ILE A 263 9.79 14.34 -9.93
N LEU A 264 10.56 15.09 -9.15
CA LEU A 264 11.19 16.31 -9.61
C LEU A 264 12.68 16.08 -9.85
N LEU A 265 13.16 16.49 -11.01
CA LEU A 265 14.57 16.48 -11.37
C LEU A 265 15.10 17.92 -11.32
N GLN A 266 16.12 18.16 -10.52
CA GLN A 266 16.88 19.40 -10.57
C GLN A 266 18.07 19.23 -11.50
N LEU A 267 18.12 20.03 -12.56
CA LEU A 267 19.17 20.01 -13.58
C LEU A 267 20.14 21.16 -13.39
N ASP A 268 21.40 20.93 -13.75
CA ASP A 268 22.44 21.97 -13.76
C ASP A 268 22.42 22.69 -15.11
N ARG A 269 21.90 23.92 -15.11
CA ARG A 269 21.92 24.88 -16.23
C ARG A 269 21.73 24.24 -17.61
N PRO A 270 20.58 23.60 -17.88
CA PRO A 270 20.34 23.09 -19.22
C PRO A 270 20.34 24.22 -20.24
N MET A 271 21.05 24.02 -21.36
CA MET A 271 20.94 24.93 -22.48
C MET A 271 19.58 24.84 -23.15
N VAL A 272 19.20 25.87 -23.90
CA VAL A 272 17.99 25.82 -24.73
C VAL A 272 18.12 24.66 -25.73
N ASP A 273 17.04 23.90 -25.89
CA ASP A 273 16.95 22.69 -26.72
C ASP A 273 17.78 21.48 -26.23
N THR A 274 18.27 21.52 -24.97
CA THR A 274 18.83 20.34 -24.31
C THR A 274 17.78 19.23 -24.28
N TRP A 275 18.21 18.00 -24.49
CA TRP A 275 17.31 16.85 -24.50
C TRP A 275 17.65 15.82 -23.41
N LEU A 276 16.62 15.14 -22.96
CA LEU A 276 16.70 14.00 -22.06
C LEU A 276 16.14 12.77 -22.76
N THR A 277 16.72 11.62 -22.48
CA THR A 277 16.13 10.35 -22.88
C THR A 277 15.58 9.65 -21.64
N LEU A 278 14.29 9.38 -21.66
CA LEU A 278 13.62 8.53 -20.67
C LEU A 278 13.56 7.12 -21.20
N THR A 279 13.99 6.15 -20.39
CA THR A 279 13.85 4.73 -20.67
C THR A 279 13.02 4.11 -19.56
N LEU A 280 11.87 3.51 -19.94
CA LEU A 280 10.97 2.79 -19.07
C LEU A 280 11.16 1.29 -19.32
N SER A 281 11.33 0.51 -18.27
CA SER A 281 11.32 -0.96 -18.31
C SER A 281 10.37 -1.49 -17.25
N TYR A 282 9.60 -2.51 -17.58
CA TYR A 282 8.70 -3.18 -16.62
C TYR A 282 8.43 -4.62 -17.04
N GLU A 283 8.03 -5.44 -16.09
CA GLU A 283 7.54 -6.79 -16.31
C GLU A 283 6.02 -6.82 -16.24
N ASP A 284 5.36 -7.40 -17.23
CA ASP A 284 3.93 -7.64 -17.18
C ASP A 284 3.59 -8.84 -16.28
N ARG A 285 2.29 -9.10 -16.13
CA ARG A 285 1.81 -10.17 -15.24
C ARG A 285 2.17 -11.58 -15.71
N ASN A 286 2.59 -11.73 -16.96
CA ASN A 286 2.95 -12.99 -17.57
C ASN A 286 4.46 -13.24 -17.46
N GLY A 287 5.21 -12.26 -16.95
CA GLY A 287 6.64 -12.30 -16.84
C GLY A 287 7.38 -11.81 -18.11
N ALA A 288 6.65 -11.22 -19.07
CA ALA A 288 7.28 -10.63 -20.23
C ALA A 288 7.81 -9.23 -19.89
N ILE A 289 9.06 -8.97 -20.28
CA ILE A 289 9.72 -7.69 -20.09
C ILE A 289 9.37 -6.77 -21.27
N HIS A 290 9.00 -5.55 -20.93
CA HIS A 290 8.67 -4.49 -21.89
C HIS A 290 9.56 -3.29 -21.66
N ASP A 291 10.09 -2.71 -22.73
CA ASP A 291 10.90 -1.52 -22.73
C ASP A 291 10.28 -0.45 -23.64
N ALA A 292 10.32 0.79 -23.19
CA ALA A 292 9.91 1.95 -23.98
C ALA A 292 10.91 3.08 -23.78
N GLN A 293 11.16 3.86 -24.82
CA GLN A 293 12.07 4.99 -24.76
C GLN A 293 11.43 6.23 -25.39
N GLU A 294 11.61 7.38 -24.74
CA GLU A 294 11.13 8.65 -25.22
C GLU A 294 12.21 9.73 -25.07
N LYS A 295 12.32 10.60 -26.07
CA LYS A 295 13.20 11.75 -26.07
C LYS A 295 12.42 13.02 -25.76
N ILE A 296 12.77 13.69 -24.66
CA ILE A 296 12.16 14.95 -24.24
C ILE A 296 13.11 16.10 -24.52
N ILE A 297 12.63 17.11 -25.23
CA ILE A 297 13.37 18.35 -25.50
C ILE A 297 12.95 19.39 -24.45
N LEU A 298 13.92 19.89 -23.70
CA LEU A 298 13.70 20.95 -22.72
C LEU A 298 13.60 22.30 -23.44
N LYS A 299 12.41 22.87 -23.43
CA LYS A 299 12.18 24.22 -23.98
C LYS A 299 12.46 25.27 -22.94
N ALA A 300 12.98 26.41 -23.37
CA ALA A 300 13.08 27.58 -22.50
C ALA A 300 11.68 28.02 -22.05
N GLN A 301 11.52 28.18 -20.74
CA GLN A 301 10.29 28.66 -20.13
C GLN A 301 10.60 29.84 -19.21
N PRO A 302 9.69 30.80 -19.01
CA PRO A 302 9.84 31.83 -17.98
C PRO A 302 10.04 31.22 -16.58
N ASP A 303 10.75 31.94 -15.71
CA ASP A 303 11.09 31.46 -14.35
C ASP A 303 9.84 31.17 -13.47
N ASP A 304 8.71 31.77 -13.79
CA ASP A 304 7.44 31.64 -13.11
C ASP A 304 6.46 30.67 -13.83
N PHE A 305 6.92 30.00 -14.89
CA PHE A 305 6.10 29.02 -15.61
C PHE A 305 5.95 27.72 -14.83
N TYR A 306 4.72 27.28 -14.70
CA TYR A 306 4.34 25.96 -14.17
C TYR A 306 3.21 25.41 -15.02
N GLU A 307 3.37 24.18 -15.50
CA GLU A 307 2.37 23.55 -16.36
C GLU A 307 1.01 23.39 -15.67
N ASP A 308 1.04 23.08 -14.36
CA ASP A 308 -0.17 23.01 -13.52
C ASP A 308 0.12 23.37 -12.05
N ASN A 309 -0.97 23.52 -11.27
CA ASN A 309 -0.88 23.82 -9.85
C ASN A 309 -0.31 22.67 -9.00
N GLY A 310 -0.41 21.42 -9.44
CA GLY A 310 0.14 20.26 -8.75
C GLY A 310 1.67 20.27 -8.80
N ILE A 311 2.24 20.56 -9.97
CA ILE A 311 3.69 20.71 -10.16
C ILE A 311 4.21 21.87 -9.31
N ARG A 312 3.53 23.03 -9.33
CA ARG A 312 3.89 24.20 -8.52
C ARG A 312 3.90 23.87 -7.02
N LYS A 313 2.88 23.18 -6.51
CA LYS A 313 2.82 22.73 -5.12
C LYS A 313 3.94 21.75 -4.78
N GLY A 314 4.24 20.79 -5.67
CA GLY A 314 5.34 19.85 -5.49
C GLY A 314 6.70 20.55 -5.37
N ILE A 315 6.99 21.52 -6.24
CA ILE A 315 8.22 22.32 -6.19
C ILE A 315 8.29 23.13 -4.90
N LEU A 316 7.19 23.77 -4.48
CA LEU A 316 7.13 24.52 -3.23
C LEU A 316 7.41 23.64 -2.02
N LEU A 317 6.80 22.46 -1.96
CA LEU A 317 7.03 21.49 -0.89
C LEU A 317 8.49 21.03 -0.83
N ALA A 318 9.10 20.76 -1.99
CA ALA A 318 10.50 20.36 -2.09
C ALA A 318 11.44 21.47 -1.55
N ARG A 319 11.23 22.72 -1.96
CA ARG A 319 12.00 23.87 -1.46
C ARG A 319 11.81 24.10 0.04
N TYR A 320 10.59 23.96 0.54
CA TYR A 320 10.29 24.06 1.97
C TYR A 320 11.02 22.99 2.79
N ALA A 321 11.00 21.74 2.32
CA ALA A 321 11.71 20.64 2.97
C ALA A 321 13.22 20.84 3.00
N ASP A 322 13.81 21.38 1.92
CA ASP A 322 15.24 21.72 1.88
C ASP A 322 15.60 22.82 2.88
N LEU A 323 14.78 23.88 2.95
CA LEU A 323 14.97 24.97 3.91
C LEU A 323 14.91 24.47 5.36
N LEU A 324 13.96 23.58 5.67
CA LEU A 324 13.87 22.96 7.00
C LEU A 324 15.12 22.13 7.33
N LYS A 325 15.64 21.36 6.38
CA LYS A 325 16.86 20.56 6.56
C LYS A 325 18.09 21.45 6.81
N GLU A 326 18.24 22.52 6.04
CA GLU A 326 19.32 23.48 6.23
C GLU A 326 19.26 24.14 7.59
N THR A 327 18.07 24.53 8.05
CA THR A 327 17.85 25.12 9.38
C THR A 327 18.17 24.12 10.48
N ALA A 328 17.71 22.88 10.38
CA ALA A 328 17.92 21.83 11.38
C ALA A 328 19.40 21.39 11.47
N THR A 329 20.17 21.46 10.37
CA THR A 329 21.58 21.07 10.33
C THR A 329 22.54 22.22 10.67
N GLY A 330 22.03 23.41 11.02
CA GLY A 330 22.83 24.58 11.38
C GLY A 330 23.66 25.15 10.22
N ARG A 331 23.40 24.74 8.99
CA ARG A 331 24.05 25.30 7.78
C ARG A 331 23.32 26.59 7.32
N HIS A 332 23.33 27.61 8.16
CA HIS A 332 23.02 28.96 7.70
C HIS A 332 24.22 29.49 6.95
N GLY A 333 24.35 29.17 5.70
CA GLY A 333 25.11 29.95 4.75
C GLY A 333 24.33 31.24 4.47
N ILE A 334 24.71 32.32 5.15
CA ILE A 334 24.33 33.68 4.79
C ILE A 334 24.77 33.90 3.34
N ARG A 335 23.82 34.04 2.44
CA ARG A 335 23.97 34.78 1.18
C ARG A 335 22.70 35.54 0.86
#